data_d3be68ebbfe6a009e4556fb307406f6c
#
_entry.id   d3be68ebbfe6a009e4556fb307406f6c
#
_cell.length_a   1.000
_cell.length_b   1.000
_cell.length_c   1.000
_cell.angle_alpha   90.00
_cell.angle_beta   90.00
_cell.angle_gamma   90.00
#
_symmetry.space_group_name_H-M   'P 1'
#
loop_
_entity.id
_entity.type
_entity.pdbx_description
1 polymer ?
#
loop_
_entity_poly.entity_id
_entity_poly.type
_entity_poly.pdbx_seq_one_letter_code
_entity_poly.pdbx_strand_id
1 'polypeptide(L)'
;MTQIQKTISGHSWLLIAILSLIWGGSFLSVHVALNELGPLTAVAHRTGWAMLILWGYIAFKRLPIPREPRIWAAFLVMGILNNVIPFSLMAWGQLHIETGLTAILNASTAIFGVIAAAIFFADEKL
;
A
#
# COMPACT_ATOMS: atom_id res chain seq x y z
N MET A 1 -28.79 3.96 -15.63
CA MET A 1 -27.96 5.18 -15.70
C MET A 1 -27.54 5.51 -14.28
N THR A 2 -26.32 5.16 -13.91
CA THR A 2 -25.74 5.47 -12.59
C THR A 2 -25.51 6.98 -12.52
N GLN A 3 -26.17 7.64 -11.56
CA GLN A 3 -25.98 9.06 -11.29
C GLN A 3 -24.52 9.29 -10.91
N ILE A 4 -23.77 9.99 -11.76
CA ILE A 4 -22.42 10.43 -11.42
C ILE A 4 -22.56 11.42 -10.27
N GLN A 5 -22.05 11.04 -9.11
CA GLN A 5 -22.08 11.85 -7.90
C GLN A 5 -21.23 13.12 -8.13
N LYS A 6 -21.90 14.25 -8.37
CA LYS A 6 -21.26 15.53 -8.72
C LYS A 6 -20.53 16.21 -7.53
N THR A 7 -20.75 15.76 -6.30
CA THR A 7 -20.16 16.35 -5.10
C THR A 7 -19.68 15.27 -4.14
N ILE A 8 -18.49 15.46 -3.60
CA ILE A 8 -17.94 14.58 -2.55
C ILE A 8 -18.65 14.89 -1.24
N SER A 9 -19.20 13.88 -0.56
CA SER A 9 -19.87 14.05 0.73
C SER A 9 -18.86 14.47 1.83
N GLY A 10 -19.34 15.16 2.88
CA GLY A 10 -18.49 15.52 4.03
C GLY A 10 -17.86 14.30 4.69
N HIS A 11 -18.55 13.16 4.72
CA HIS A 11 -18.01 11.89 5.21
C HIS A 11 -16.83 11.40 4.36
N SER A 12 -16.93 11.51 3.03
CA SER A 12 -15.82 11.13 2.13
C SER A 12 -14.61 12.04 2.32
N TRP A 13 -14.82 13.34 2.55
CA TRP A 13 -13.74 14.27 2.87
C TRP A 13 -13.01 13.89 4.17
N LEU A 14 -13.77 13.52 5.20
CA LEU A 14 -13.19 13.05 6.47
C LEU A 14 -12.35 11.79 6.26
N LEU A 15 -12.86 10.81 5.50
CA LEU A 15 -12.12 9.58 5.18
C LEU A 15 -10.82 9.86 4.41
N ILE A 16 -10.87 10.78 3.43
CA ILE A 16 -9.69 11.20 2.68
C ILE A 16 -8.66 11.85 3.63
N ALA A 17 -9.10 12.73 4.52
CA ALA A 17 -8.21 13.38 5.49
C ALA A 17 -7.54 12.36 6.42
N ILE A 18 -8.31 11.43 6.99
CA ILE A 18 -7.77 10.35 7.84
C ILE A 18 -6.78 9.49 7.06
N LEU A 19 -7.12 9.09 5.84
CA LEU A 19 -6.24 8.28 5.00
C LEU A 19 -4.93 9.02 4.69
N SER A 20 -5.01 10.32 4.39
CA SER A 20 -3.84 11.15 4.12
C SER A 20 -2.91 11.25 5.34
N LEU A 21 -3.47 11.39 6.54
CA LEU A 21 -2.70 11.40 7.78
C LEU A 21 -2.02 10.04 8.04
N ILE A 22 -2.73 8.94 7.84
CA ILE A 22 -2.17 7.58 8.02
C ILE A 22 -1.03 7.34 7.02
N TRP A 23 -1.23 7.67 5.74
CA TRP A 23 -0.21 7.48 4.72
C TRP A 23 1.00 8.40 4.91
N GLY A 24 0.76 9.69 5.15
CA GLY A 24 1.83 10.64 5.44
C GLY A 24 2.65 10.26 6.68
N GLY A 25 1.96 9.88 7.76
CA GLY A 25 2.59 9.37 8.98
C GLY A 25 3.39 8.08 8.73
N SER A 26 2.94 7.22 7.83
CA SER A 26 3.67 6.02 7.44
C SER A 26 5.02 6.33 6.77
N PHE A 27 5.07 7.30 5.85
CA PHE A 27 6.33 7.73 5.22
C PHE A 27 7.30 8.31 6.25
N LEU A 28 6.79 9.16 7.14
CA LEU A 28 7.60 9.74 8.21
C LEU A 28 8.13 8.67 9.16
N SER A 29 7.31 7.69 9.54
CA SER A 29 7.73 6.60 10.42
C SER A 29 8.82 5.74 9.79
N VAL A 30 8.74 5.47 8.49
CA VAL A 30 9.81 4.76 7.77
C VAL A 30 11.08 5.58 7.76
N HIS A 31 10.99 6.89 7.48
CA HIS A 31 12.16 7.78 7.48
C HIS A 31 12.88 7.78 8.84
N VAL A 32 12.13 7.90 9.94
CA VAL A 32 12.70 7.84 11.29
C VAL A 32 13.35 6.49 11.56
N ALA A 33 12.70 5.38 11.16
CA ALA A 33 13.24 4.04 11.33
C ALA A 33 14.55 3.82 10.54
N LEU A 34 14.71 4.46 9.40
CA LEU A 34 15.92 4.35 8.57
C LEU A 34 17.17 4.99 9.20
N ASN A 35 17.01 5.81 10.24
CA ASN A 35 18.17 6.31 11.01
C ASN A 35 18.88 5.20 11.79
N GLU A 36 18.15 4.14 12.17
CA GLU A 36 18.66 3.06 13.00
C GLU A 36 18.66 1.71 12.26
N LEU A 37 17.78 1.56 11.27
CA LEU A 37 17.52 0.30 10.58
C LEU A 37 17.83 0.41 9.09
N GLY A 38 18.34 -0.68 8.51
CA GLY A 38 18.45 -0.77 7.05
C GLY A 38 17.08 -0.88 6.38
N PRO A 39 16.96 -0.49 5.08
CA PRO A 39 15.69 -0.48 4.35
C PRO A 39 14.89 -1.79 4.42
N LEU A 40 15.55 -2.93 4.21
CA LEU A 40 14.90 -4.25 4.27
C LEU A 40 14.40 -4.58 5.67
N THR A 41 15.14 -4.19 6.71
CA THR A 41 14.74 -4.41 8.10
C THR A 41 13.51 -3.56 8.45
N ALA A 42 13.48 -2.31 8.04
CA ALA A 42 12.33 -1.42 8.23
C ALA A 42 11.06 -1.98 7.55
N VAL A 43 11.19 -2.49 6.32
CA VAL A 43 10.08 -3.12 5.59
C VAL A 43 9.66 -4.43 6.25
N ALA A 44 10.60 -5.26 6.71
CA ALA A 44 10.30 -6.50 7.42
C ALA A 44 9.53 -6.26 8.73
N HIS A 45 9.92 -5.25 9.51
CA HIS A 45 9.18 -4.85 10.71
C HIS A 45 7.75 -4.39 10.38
N ARG A 46 7.60 -3.52 9.40
CA ARG A 46 6.29 -3.01 8.97
C ARG A 46 5.36 -4.14 8.54
N THR A 47 5.82 -5.01 7.65
CA THR A 47 5.02 -6.14 7.15
C THR A 47 4.81 -7.21 8.21
N GLY A 48 5.79 -7.47 9.05
CA GLY A 48 5.71 -8.44 10.14
C GLY A 48 4.65 -8.05 11.18
N TRP A 49 4.63 -6.81 11.64
CA TRP A 49 3.60 -6.34 12.56
C TRP A 49 2.21 -6.35 11.94
N ALA A 50 2.08 -5.94 10.68
CA ALA A 50 0.81 -6.02 9.96
C ALA A 50 0.33 -7.46 9.82
N MET A 51 1.23 -8.40 9.52
CA MET A 51 0.93 -9.83 9.46
C MET A 51 0.41 -10.35 10.81
N LEU A 52 1.08 -10.05 11.91
CA LEU A 52 0.66 -10.51 13.25
C LEU A 52 -0.73 -9.99 13.61
N ILE A 53 -1.01 -8.72 13.34
CA ILE A 53 -2.32 -8.12 13.62
C ILE A 53 -3.41 -8.77 12.76
N LEU A 54 -3.16 -8.96 11.47
CA LEU A 54 -4.13 -9.57 10.55
C LEU A 54 -4.39 -11.04 10.89
N TRP A 55 -3.35 -11.82 11.23
CA TRP A 55 -3.52 -13.19 11.67
C TRP A 55 -4.27 -13.28 12.99
N GLY A 56 -3.99 -12.37 13.94
CA GLY A 56 -4.76 -12.25 15.18
C GLY A 56 -6.23 -11.96 14.91
N TYR A 57 -6.54 -11.07 13.97
CA TYR A 57 -7.91 -10.78 13.56
C TYR A 57 -8.61 -11.99 12.92
N ILE A 58 -7.93 -12.69 12.00
CA ILE A 58 -8.44 -13.92 11.37
C ILE A 58 -8.77 -14.97 12.42
N ALA A 59 -7.85 -15.18 13.38
CA ALA A 59 -8.05 -16.14 14.46
C ALA A 59 -9.24 -15.73 15.37
N PHE A 60 -9.32 -14.45 15.75
CA PHE A 60 -10.41 -13.93 16.57
C PHE A 60 -11.77 -14.08 15.90
N LYS A 61 -11.87 -13.75 14.61
CA LYS A 61 -13.09 -13.85 13.81
C LYS A 61 -13.35 -15.26 13.29
N ARG A 62 -12.44 -16.22 13.49
CA ARG A 62 -12.51 -17.59 13.00
C ARG A 62 -12.79 -17.66 11.49
N LEU A 63 -12.15 -16.77 10.72
CA LEU A 63 -12.34 -16.73 9.28
C LEU A 63 -11.75 -17.98 8.61
N PRO A 64 -12.40 -18.50 7.56
CA PRO A 64 -11.89 -19.66 6.85
C PRO A 64 -10.58 -19.31 6.13
N ILE A 65 -9.57 -20.16 6.28
CA ILE A 65 -8.28 -20.03 5.61
C ILE A 65 -8.28 -20.96 4.41
N PRO A 66 -7.96 -20.48 3.19
CA PRO A 66 -7.87 -21.32 2.02
C PRO A 66 -6.74 -22.35 2.20
N ARG A 67 -6.99 -23.59 1.78
CA ARG A 67 -6.04 -24.70 1.88
C ARG A 67 -5.33 -25.02 0.56
N GLU A 68 -5.72 -24.36 -0.50
CA GLU A 68 -5.20 -24.60 -1.84
C GLU A 68 -3.81 -23.99 -2.02
N PRO A 69 -2.77 -24.78 -2.37
CA PRO A 69 -1.41 -24.27 -2.57
C PRO A 69 -1.31 -23.18 -3.64
N ARG A 70 -2.17 -23.25 -4.66
CA ARG A 70 -2.23 -22.25 -5.73
C ARG A 70 -2.60 -20.85 -5.22
N ILE A 71 -3.52 -20.78 -4.25
CA ILE A 71 -3.93 -19.50 -3.63
C ILE A 71 -2.77 -18.93 -2.82
N TRP A 72 -2.05 -19.77 -2.07
CA TRP A 72 -0.87 -19.35 -1.32
C TRP A 72 0.28 -18.88 -2.22
N ALA A 73 0.49 -19.55 -3.36
CA ALA A 73 1.45 -19.11 -4.36
C ALA A 73 1.07 -17.72 -4.92
N ALA A 74 -0.21 -17.48 -5.22
CA ALA A 74 -0.70 -16.18 -5.64
C ALA A 74 -0.50 -15.11 -4.56
N PHE A 75 -0.78 -15.41 -3.28
CA PHE A 75 -0.51 -14.48 -2.17
C PHE A 75 0.97 -14.16 -2.03
N LEU A 76 1.86 -15.15 -2.20
CA LEU A 76 3.30 -14.94 -2.17
C LEU A 76 3.75 -13.99 -3.28
N VAL A 77 3.32 -14.25 -4.52
CA VAL A 77 3.65 -13.40 -5.68
C VAL A 77 3.13 -11.97 -5.46
N MET A 78 1.88 -11.82 -5.04
CA MET A 78 1.29 -10.52 -4.74
C MET A 78 2.00 -9.82 -3.59
N GLY A 79 2.39 -10.53 -2.55
CA GLY A 79 3.15 -9.98 -1.43
C GLY A 79 4.51 -9.45 -1.85
N ILE A 80 5.23 -10.18 -2.72
CA ILE A 80 6.52 -9.74 -3.25
C ILE A 80 6.34 -8.51 -4.15
N LEU A 81 5.42 -8.55 -5.10
CA LEU A 81 5.23 -7.50 -6.10
C LEU A 81 4.63 -6.22 -5.49
N ASN A 82 3.69 -6.32 -4.54
CA ASN A 82 2.99 -5.17 -3.98
C ASN A 82 3.57 -4.66 -2.66
N ASN A 83 4.35 -5.46 -1.95
CA ASN A 83 4.91 -5.04 -0.67
C ASN A 83 6.44 -5.06 -0.67
N VAL A 84 7.07 -6.23 -0.87
CA VAL A 84 8.51 -6.36 -0.67
C VAL A 84 9.28 -5.44 -1.63
N ILE A 85 9.04 -5.54 -2.92
CA ILE A 85 9.77 -4.78 -3.94
C ILE A 85 9.49 -3.27 -3.80
N PRO A 86 8.24 -2.77 -3.87
CA PRO A 86 7.99 -1.33 -3.89
C PRO A 86 8.38 -0.66 -2.58
N PHE A 87 8.07 -1.25 -1.43
CA PHE A 87 8.44 -0.63 -0.16
C PHE A 87 9.94 -0.68 0.12
N SER A 88 10.66 -1.70 -0.34
CA SER A 88 12.12 -1.73 -0.23
C SER A 88 12.77 -0.67 -1.10
N LEU A 89 12.28 -0.48 -2.32
CA LEU A 89 12.76 0.58 -3.21
C LEU A 89 12.44 1.97 -2.67
N MET A 90 11.24 2.16 -2.10
CA MET A 90 10.86 3.43 -1.47
C MET A 90 11.70 3.72 -0.23
N ALA A 91 11.92 2.74 0.64
CA ALA A 91 12.77 2.90 1.82
C ALA A 91 14.22 3.19 1.43
N TRP A 92 14.73 2.52 0.41
CA TRP A 92 16.05 2.81 -0.15
C TRP A 92 16.12 4.23 -0.74
N GLY A 93 15.09 4.65 -1.47
CA GLY A 93 14.98 6.01 -2.02
C GLY A 93 15.03 7.08 -0.92
N GLN A 94 14.38 6.86 0.22
CA GLN A 94 14.38 7.78 1.36
C GLN A 94 15.76 7.97 2.03
N LEU A 95 16.74 7.14 1.71
CA LEU A 95 18.13 7.37 2.10
C LEU A 95 18.83 8.46 1.26
N HIS A 96 18.25 8.81 0.09
CA HIS A 96 18.85 9.70 -0.89
C HIS A 96 18.04 10.96 -1.14
N ILE A 97 16.74 10.93 -0.89
CA ILE A 97 15.80 12.04 -1.11
C ILE A 97 14.92 12.25 0.12
N GLU A 98 14.42 13.46 0.26
CA GLU A 98 13.53 13.82 1.38
C GLU A 98 12.21 13.05 1.33
N THR A 99 11.66 12.79 2.53
CA THR A 99 10.39 12.06 2.71
C THR A 99 9.23 12.67 1.91
N GLY A 100 9.14 14.00 1.88
CA GLY A 100 8.11 14.71 1.12
C GLY A 100 8.22 14.44 -0.38
N LEU A 101 9.42 14.46 -0.94
CA LEU A 101 9.65 14.14 -2.36
C LEU A 101 9.31 12.68 -2.67
N THR A 102 9.68 11.76 -1.78
CA THR A 102 9.28 10.34 -1.92
C THR A 102 7.77 10.16 -1.98
N ALA A 103 7.03 10.86 -1.11
CA ALA A 103 5.58 10.82 -1.09
C ALA A 103 4.96 11.36 -2.39
N ILE A 104 5.48 12.46 -2.92
CA ILE A 104 5.04 13.05 -4.21
C ILE A 104 5.31 12.09 -5.36
N LEU A 105 6.52 11.52 -5.43
CA LEU A 105 6.87 10.54 -6.46
C LEU A 105 5.99 9.29 -6.37
N ASN A 106 5.69 8.81 -5.15
CA ASN A 106 4.78 7.69 -4.98
C ASN A 106 3.34 8.01 -5.43
N ALA A 107 2.89 9.26 -5.30
CA ALA A 107 1.56 9.66 -5.79
C ALA A 107 1.41 9.49 -7.31
N SER A 108 2.51 9.52 -8.08
CA SER A 108 2.51 9.24 -9.52
C SER A 108 2.04 7.83 -9.88
N THR A 109 2.09 6.89 -8.91
CA THR A 109 1.57 5.52 -9.08
C THR A 109 0.11 5.50 -9.53
N ALA A 110 -0.70 6.47 -9.08
CA ALA A 110 -2.10 6.58 -9.51
C ALA A 110 -2.20 6.85 -11.02
N ILE A 111 -1.35 7.72 -11.56
CA ILE A 111 -1.32 8.06 -13.00
C ILE A 111 -0.90 6.83 -13.81
N PHE A 112 0.20 6.19 -13.42
CA PHE A 112 0.67 4.98 -14.09
C PHE A 112 -0.32 3.82 -13.98
N GLY A 113 -1.04 3.72 -12.85
CA GLY A 113 -2.10 2.73 -12.65
C GLY A 113 -3.23 2.90 -13.67
N VAL A 114 -3.71 4.13 -13.88
CA VAL A 114 -4.77 4.44 -14.87
C VAL A 114 -4.28 4.13 -16.29
N ILE A 115 -3.06 4.52 -16.63
CA ILE A 115 -2.49 4.23 -17.96
C ILE A 115 -2.36 2.72 -18.18
N ALA A 116 -1.85 1.99 -17.19
CA ALA A 116 -1.72 0.54 -17.27
C ALA A 116 -3.10 -0.13 -17.39
N ALA A 117 -4.08 0.30 -16.61
CA ALA A 117 -5.45 -0.22 -16.71
C ALA A 117 -6.04 0.01 -18.11
N ALA A 118 -5.89 1.20 -18.67
CA ALA A 118 -6.38 1.51 -20.02
C ALA A 118 -5.71 0.68 -21.13
N ILE A 119 -4.45 0.26 -20.93
CA ILE A 119 -3.71 -0.56 -21.90
C ILE A 119 -4.08 -2.05 -21.77
N PHE A 120 -4.16 -2.56 -20.53
CA PHE A 120 -4.28 -3.99 -20.30
C PHE A 120 -5.71 -4.49 -20.12
N PHE A 121 -6.65 -3.60 -19.73
CA PHE A 121 -8.04 -3.98 -19.52
C PHE A 121 -8.93 -3.33 -20.58
N ALA A 122 -9.58 -4.17 -21.38
CA ALA A 122 -10.44 -3.71 -22.50
C ALA A 122 -11.67 -2.91 -22.03
N ASP A 123 -12.11 -3.14 -20.81
CA ASP A 123 -13.30 -2.53 -20.21
C ASP A 123 -13.02 -1.16 -19.53
N GLU A 124 -11.75 -0.80 -19.38
CA GLU A 124 -11.32 0.45 -18.73
C GLU A 124 -10.60 1.40 -19.71
N LYS A 125 -11.11 1.49 -20.94
CA LYS A 125 -10.60 2.45 -21.93
C LYS A 125 -10.93 3.88 -21.49
N LEU A 126 -9.90 4.75 -21.52
CA LEU A 126 -10.03 6.19 -21.31
C LEU A 126 -10.95 6.85 -22.35
#